data_d7b539d767179bff34a7197b26f958f6
#
_entry.id   d7b539d767179bff34a7197b26f958f6
#
_cell.length_a   1.000
_cell.length_b   1.000
_cell.length_c   1.000
_cell.angle_alpha   90.00
_cell.angle_beta   90.00
_cell.angle_gamma   90.00
#
_symmetry.space_group_name_H-M   'P 1'
#
loop_
_entity.id
_entity.type
_entity.pdbx_description
1 polymer ?
#
loop_
_entity_poly.entity_id
_entity_poly.type
_entity_poly.pdbx_seq_one_letter_code
_entity_poly.pdbx_strand_id
1 'polypeptide(L)'
;MHNWSRRLLALALLACAPLGAEIRSLTILHTNDLHARLSPLEDRQGGFAYYAAAIRRERANCTDCILLFAGDLVQGSPVSTIFHGLPVYEVANLFGFDAATLGNHEFDYGWMQVRKFIQTAKYPMVTSNLVGAEGQLFTSQPYVVLNVNKLRVAVIGAMTDTLHDLSQPQLLGEWHTLPVVATARKYAAELRDKSDLVVLLGHITGQEEIEFLNTAPEIPVLVTGHIHTGLNQAMSRNGRVLVRVKAYGAELGRLELRVDTEKKAPVSWTWKRIPVDSTKIEPAADVAREVKRWEDEVAARVDQPLAVSKRQFTKAEVKRLIEQAMRDETGADFAFMNLGGVRDIVPQGQLKVRNIWDIMPFDNTVVVGTFKGRELPPVVVGDRQVDPDREYTLAVSNFTAENQGTAENLRTTGLKFPHGVGLLRDLLVDWFRKKKVIE
;
A
#
# COMPACT_ATOMS: atom_id res chain seq x y z
N MET A 1 -86.48 10.16 33.55
CA MET A 1 -85.98 9.62 32.28
C MET A 1 -84.56 10.04 32.16
N HIS A 2 -83.60 9.14 32.48
CA HIS A 2 -82.16 9.42 32.47
C HIS A 2 -81.55 8.66 31.30
N ASN A 3 -80.97 9.40 30.31
CA ASN A 3 -80.24 8.86 29.18
C ASN A 3 -78.76 8.73 29.59
N TRP A 4 -78.28 7.50 29.67
CA TRP A 4 -76.84 7.19 29.80
C TRP A 4 -76.23 6.96 28.39
N SER A 5 -75.45 7.93 27.93
CA SER A 5 -74.61 7.81 26.76
C SER A 5 -73.34 7.01 27.09
N ARG A 6 -73.22 5.78 26.56
CA ARG A 6 -71.98 4.96 26.60
C ARG A 6 -70.95 5.55 25.62
N ARG A 7 -69.86 6.10 26.15
CA ARG A 7 -68.66 6.44 25.39
C ARG A 7 -67.83 5.17 25.24
N LEU A 8 -67.73 4.63 24.03
CA LEU A 8 -66.77 3.59 23.64
C LEU A 8 -65.40 4.26 23.50
N LEU A 9 -64.45 3.91 24.41
CA LEU A 9 -63.03 4.24 24.26
C LEU A 9 -62.42 3.20 23.31
N ALA A 10 -62.10 3.60 22.08
CA ALA A 10 -61.30 2.79 21.16
C ALA A 10 -59.84 2.87 21.54
N LEU A 11 -59.29 1.86 22.19
CA LEU A 11 -57.85 1.70 22.38
C LEU A 11 -57.23 1.36 21.01
N ALA A 12 -56.53 2.34 20.42
CA ALA A 12 -55.64 2.08 19.28
C ALA A 12 -54.38 1.34 19.78
N LEU A 13 -54.35 0.04 19.64
CA LEU A 13 -53.11 -0.75 19.76
C LEU A 13 -52.22 -0.37 18.57
N LEU A 14 -51.23 0.52 18.83
CA LEU A 14 -50.07 0.61 17.90
C LEU A 14 -49.31 -0.72 17.97
N ALA A 15 -49.58 -1.57 17.00
CA ALA A 15 -48.74 -2.74 16.74
C ALA A 15 -47.35 -2.23 16.34
N CYS A 16 -46.39 -2.20 17.27
CA CYS A 16 -44.98 -2.18 16.94
C CYS A 16 -44.71 -3.48 16.17
N ALA A 17 -44.77 -3.43 14.83
CA ALA A 17 -44.21 -4.49 14.03
C ALA A 17 -42.72 -4.62 14.42
N PRO A 18 -42.26 -5.84 14.73
CA PRO A 18 -40.80 -6.02 14.90
C PRO A 18 -40.16 -5.58 13.58
N LEU A 19 -39.24 -4.65 13.62
CA LEU A 19 -38.34 -4.39 12.51
C LEU A 19 -37.57 -5.70 12.27
N GLY A 20 -38.12 -6.57 11.41
CA GLY A 20 -37.43 -7.78 11.03
C GLY A 20 -36.10 -7.44 10.37
N ALA A 21 -35.14 -8.32 10.50
CA ALA A 21 -33.83 -8.19 9.86
C ALA A 21 -34.00 -7.79 8.39
N GLU A 22 -33.50 -6.61 8.03
CA GLU A 22 -33.54 -6.14 6.65
C GLU A 22 -32.24 -6.52 5.95
N ILE A 23 -32.36 -7.23 4.82
CA ILE A 23 -31.19 -7.54 3.99
C ILE A 23 -30.99 -6.42 2.98
N ARG A 24 -29.86 -5.73 3.06
CA ARG A 24 -29.49 -4.63 2.17
C ARG A 24 -28.27 -4.95 1.32
N SER A 25 -28.25 -4.46 0.11
CA SER A 25 -27.09 -4.56 -0.79
C SER A 25 -26.07 -3.47 -0.49
N LEU A 26 -24.79 -3.81 -0.63
CA LEU A 26 -23.66 -2.89 -0.62
C LEU A 26 -22.62 -3.41 -1.62
N THR A 27 -22.11 -2.53 -2.47
CA THR A 27 -20.96 -2.82 -3.31
C THR A 27 -19.75 -2.04 -2.80
N ILE A 28 -18.66 -2.73 -2.52
CA ILE A 28 -17.36 -2.12 -2.21
C ILE A 28 -16.47 -2.28 -3.43
N LEU A 29 -16.18 -1.16 -4.10
CA LEU A 29 -15.06 -1.07 -5.02
C LEU A 29 -13.81 -0.80 -4.19
N HIS A 30 -12.70 -1.48 -4.51
CA HIS A 30 -11.50 -1.30 -3.71
C HIS A 30 -10.21 -1.41 -4.52
N THR A 31 -9.19 -0.75 -4.04
CA THR A 31 -7.83 -0.80 -4.57
C THR A 31 -6.81 -0.64 -3.45
N ASN A 32 -5.57 -1.00 -3.75
CA ASN A 32 -4.42 -0.95 -2.85
C ASN A 32 -3.13 -0.81 -3.65
N ASP A 33 -2.05 -0.33 -3.02
CA ASP A 33 -0.68 -0.38 -3.52
C ASP A 33 -0.54 0.16 -4.96
N LEU A 34 -1.01 1.39 -5.20
CA LEU A 34 -0.95 2.00 -6.54
C LEU A 34 0.46 2.47 -6.92
N HIS A 35 1.30 2.77 -5.92
CA HIS A 35 2.74 3.04 -6.08
C HIS A 35 3.09 4.03 -7.18
N ALA A 36 2.34 5.12 -7.26
CA ALA A 36 2.58 6.21 -8.22
C ALA A 36 2.70 5.78 -9.69
N ARG A 37 2.13 4.65 -10.08
CA ARG A 37 2.15 4.15 -11.46
C ARG A 37 1.15 4.95 -12.33
N LEU A 38 1.49 6.21 -12.62
CA LEU A 38 0.65 7.10 -13.43
C LEU A 38 0.44 6.54 -14.83
N SER A 39 1.51 6.04 -15.46
CA SER A 39 1.50 5.38 -16.76
C SER A 39 1.29 3.87 -16.62
N PRO A 40 0.73 3.19 -17.65
CA PRO A 40 0.63 1.74 -17.66
C PRO A 40 1.99 1.05 -17.51
N LEU A 41 1.98 -0.14 -16.89
CA LEU A 41 3.14 -1.02 -16.83
C LEU A 41 3.52 -1.52 -18.23
N GLU A 42 4.70 -2.15 -18.37
CA GLU A 42 5.17 -2.71 -19.66
C GLU A 42 4.21 -3.75 -20.24
N ASP A 43 3.53 -4.53 -19.40
CA ASP A 43 2.51 -5.51 -19.80
C ASP A 43 1.15 -4.88 -20.11
N ARG A 44 1.09 -3.54 -20.23
CA ARG A 44 -0.13 -2.75 -20.53
C ARG A 44 -1.20 -2.74 -19.44
N GLN A 45 -0.90 -3.21 -18.23
CA GLN A 45 -1.81 -3.13 -17.11
C GLN A 45 -1.67 -1.81 -16.35
N GLY A 46 -2.77 -1.37 -15.71
CA GLY A 46 -2.77 -0.18 -14.86
C GLY A 46 -2.73 1.14 -15.63
N GLY A 47 -2.11 2.13 -15.01
CA GLY A 47 -2.12 3.52 -15.45
C GLY A 47 -3.35 4.30 -14.96
N PHE A 48 -3.11 5.44 -14.30
CA PHE A 48 -4.15 6.17 -13.56
C PHE A 48 -5.34 6.61 -14.43
N ALA A 49 -5.11 7.00 -15.68
CA ALA A 49 -6.19 7.41 -16.57
C ALA A 49 -7.12 6.23 -16.92
N TYR A 50 -6.58 5.06 -17.13
CA TYR A 50 -7.34 3.82 -17.43
C TYR A 50 -8.01 3.30 -16.16
N TYR A 51 -7.32 3.43 -15.03
CA TYR A 51 -7.84 3.06 -13.73
C TYR A 51 -9.08 3.90 -13.36
N ALA A 52 -9.01 5.22 -13.53
CA ALA A 52 -10.14 6.12 -13.34
C ALA A 52 -11.33 5.77 -14.24
N ALA A 53 -11.08 5.41 -15.50
CA ALA A 53 -12.13 4.97 -16.42
C ALA A 53 -12.79 3.67 -15.94
N ALA A 54 -12.01 2.69 -15.44
CA ALA A 54 -12.54 1.46 -14.86
C ALA A 54 -13.40 1.74 -13.62
N ILE A 55 -12.95 2.60 -12.71
CA ILE A 55 -13.72 3.03 -11.53
C ILE A 55 -15.05 3.66 -11.96
N ARG A 56 -15.03 4.60 -12.91
CA ARG A 56 -16.22 5.30 -13.38
C ARG A 56 -17.23 4.35 -14.03
N ARG A 57 -16.75 3.39 -14.82
CA ARG A 57 -17.59 2.34 -15.42
C ARG A 57 -18.27 1.49 -14.35
N GLU A 58 -17.53 1.04 -13.34
CA GLU A 58 -18.11 0.21 -12.28
C GLU A 58 -19.07 1.00 -11.38
N ARG A 59 -18.77 2.27 -11.08
CA ARG A 59 -19.69 3.15 -10.35
C ARG A 59 -20.99 3.41 -11.12
N ALA A 60 -20.93 3.57 -12.43
CA ALA A 60 -22.12 3.76 -13.25
C ALA A 60 -23.06 2.53 -13.23
N ASN A 61 -22.53 1.36 -12.89
CA ASN A 61 -23.26 0.09 -12.80
C ASN A 61 -23.67 -0.29 -11.37
N CYS A 62 -23.59 0.62 -10.41
CA CYS A 62 -24.07 0.39 -9.06
C CYS A 62 -24.58 1.68 -8.40
N THR A 63 -25.69 1.59 -7.69
CA THR A 63 -26.28 2.70 -6.91
C THR A 63 -25.82 2.70 -5.46
N ASP A 64 -25.37 1.54 -4.97
CA ASP A 64 -25.04 1.26 -3.57
C ASP A 64 -23.54 1.01 -3.42
N CYS A 65 -22.71 1.90 -3.98
CA CYS A 65 -21.27 1.72 -4.03
C CYS A 65 -20.52 2.68 -3.11
N ILE A 66 -19.44 2.15 -2.51
CA ILE A 66 -18.34 2.92 -1.97
C ILE A 66 -17.02 2.49 -2.63
N LEU A 67 -16.06 3.40 -2.71
CA LEU A 67 -14.71 3.13 -3.23
C LEU A 67 -13.68 3.34 -2.12
N LEU A 68 -12.96 2.29 -1.77
CA LEU A 68 -11.99 2.27 -0.67
C LEU A 68 -10.55 2.08 -1.20
N PHE A 69 -9.61 2.78 -0.59
CA PHE A 69 -8.19 2.68 -0.92
C PHE A 69 -7.36 2.23 0.30
N ALA A 70 -6.69 1.09 0.18
CA ALA A 70 -5.98 0.43 1.27
C ALA A 70 -4.47 0.74 1.32
N GLY A 71 -4.08 2.01 1.10
CA GLY A 71 -2.72 2.52 1.32
C GLY A 71 -1.71 2.24 0.20
N ASP A 72 -0.52 2.83 0.33
CA ASP A 72 0.59 2.83 -0.63
C ASP A 72 0.22 3.47 -1.97
N LEU A 73 -0.15 4.73 -1.93
CA LEU A 73 -0.42 5.53 -3.13
C LEU A 73 0.87 5.98 -3.80
N VAL A 74 1.85 6.37 -3.01
CA VAL A 74 3.12 6.96 -3.46
C VAL A 74 4.24 5.92 -3.54
N GLN A 75 5.42 6.38 -3.95
CA GLN A 75 6.64 5.58 -4.11
C GLN A 75 6.51 4.56 -5.28
N GLY A 76 7.60 4.33 -6.02
CA GLY A 76 7.67 3.31 -7.08
C GLY A 76 7.74 3.88 -8.50
N SER A 77 7.72 5.22 -8.68
CA SER A 77 7.99 5.85 -9.98
C SER A 77 8.66 7.22 -9.81
N PRO A 78 9.35 7.72 -10.85
CA PRO A 78 10.07 8.99 -10.79
C PRO A 78 9.22 10.18 -10.37
N VAL A 79 7.96 10.25 -10.75
CA VAL A 79 7.07 11.36 -10.36
C VAL A 79 6.93 11.46 -8.84
N SER A 80 6.84 10.32 -8.17
CA SER A 80 6.75 10.30 -6.72
C SER A 80 8.06 10.75 -6.08
N THR A 81 9.18 10.22 -6.53
CA THR A 81 10.50 10.55 -5.95
C THR A 81 10.88 12.01 -6.20
N ILE A 82 10.72 12.50 -7.43
CA ILE A 82 11.12 13.87 -7.83
C ILE A 82 10.30 14.95 -7.09
N PHE A 83 9.01 14.68 -6.88
CA PHE A 83 8.05 15.65 -6.32
C PHE A 83 7.51 15.22 -4.94
N HIS A 84 8.19 14.26 -4.30
CA HIS A 84 7.84 13.76 -2.97
C HIS A 84 6.35 13.40 -2.83
N GLY A 85 5.80 12.70 -3.84
CA GLY A 85 4.46 12.11 -3.82
C GLY A 85 3.27 13.05 -4.05
N LEU A 86 3.41 14.37 -3.91
CA LEU A 86 2.26 15.30 -3.99
C LEU A 86 1.46 15.20 -5.29
N PRO A 87 2.09 15.16 -6.49
CA PRO A 87 1.37 15.03 -7.75
C PRO A 87 0.48 13.79 -7.81
N VAL A 88 0.90 12.71 -7.15
CA VAL A 88 0.15 11.45 -7.14
C VAL A 88 -1.17 11.60 -6.39
N TYR A 89 -1.15 12.28 -5.23
CA TYR A 89 -2.35 12.65 -4.48
C TYR A 89 -3.27 13.60 -5.24
N GLU A 90 -2.70 14.60 -5.95
CA GLU A 90 -3.47 15.51 -6.81
C GLU A 90 -4.26 14.75 -7.88
N VAL A 91 -3.60 13.82 -8.59
CA VAL A 91 -4.25 13.01 -9.62
C VAL A 91 -5.25 12.03 -9.01
N ALA A 92 -4.91 11.38 -7.90
CA ALA A 92 -5.79 10.42 -7.22
C ALA A 92 -7.08 11.05 -6.68
N ASN A 93 -7.10 12.36 -6.39
CA ASN A 93 -8.32 13.09 -6.08
C ASN A 93 -9.41 12.97 -7.15
N LEU A 94 -9.04 12.69 -8.40
CA LEU A 94 -9.97 12.51 -9.52
C LEU A 94 -10.62 11.11 -9.55
N PHE A 95 -10.19 10.18 -8.68
CA PHE A 95 -10.77 8.84 -8.57
C PHE A 95 -12.06 8.82 -7.75
N GLY A 96 -12.21 9.76 -6.81
CA GLY A 96 -13.40 9.88 -5.96
C GLY A 96 -13.45 8.80 -4.89
N PHE A 97 -12.36 8.57 -4.16
CA PHE A 97 -12.35 7.68 -2.99
C PHE A 97 -13.33 8.18 -1.92
N ASP A 98 -14.08 7.24 -1.32
CA ASP A 98 -14.99 7.52 -0.19
C ASP A 98 -14.25 7.43 1.16
N ALA A 99 -13.17 6.63 1.23
CA ALA A 99 -12.20 6.62 2.31
C ALA A 99 -10.89 5.98 1.86
N ALA A 100 -9.79 6.35 2.53
CA ALA A 100 -8.48 5.75 2.34
C ALA A 100 -7.77 5.55 3.69
N THR A 101 -6.87 4.57 3.77
CA THR A 101 -5.88 4.46 4.85
C THR A 101 -4.48 4.80 4.36
N LEU A 102 -3.55 4.99 5.29
CA LEU A 102 -2.14 5.13 4.98
C LEU A 102 -1.50 3.76 4.78
N GLY A 103 -0.47 3.67 3.92
CA GLY A 103 0.45 2.56 3.86
C GLY A 103 1.83 2.95 4.41
N ASN A 104 2.77 2.02 4.44
CA ASN A 104 4.11 2.29 4.94
C ASN A 104 4.91 3.22 4.01
N HIS A 105 4.68 3.14 2.71
CA HIS A 105 5.40 3.97 1.72
C HIS A 105 4.96 5.44 1.72
N GLU A 106 3.84 5.81 2.34
CA GLU A 106 3.54 7.21 2.60
C GLU A 106 4.62 7.88 3.45
N PHE A 107 5.35 7.11 4.28
CA PHE A 107 6.41 7.61 5.16
C PHE A 107 7.80 7.72 4.50
N ASP A 108 7.98 7.26 3.27
CA ASP A 108 9.28 7.30 2.57
C ASP A 108 9.86 8.72 2.42
N TYR A 109 9.00 9.75 2.47
CA TYR A 109 9.40 11.17 2.44
C TYR A 109 9.27 11.85 3.82
N GLY A 110 9.13 11.08 4.88
CA GLY A 110 8.99 11.51 6.26
C GLY A 110 7.56 11.91 6.64
N TRP A 111 7.27 11.79 7.94
CA TRP A 111 5.93 12.03 8.51
C TRP A 111 5.36 13.44 8.22
N MET A 112 6.22 14.46 8.11
CA MET A 112 5.77 15.80 7.74
C MET A 112 5.20 15.87 6.32
N GLN A 113 5.74 15.06 5.41
CA GLN A 113 5.21 14.96 4.06
C GLN A 113 3.87 14.22 4.05
N VAL A 114 3.69 13.19 4.90
CA VAL A 114 2.38 12.52 5.05
C VAL A 114 1.30 13.50 5.49
N ARG A 115 1.62 14.46 6.36
CA ARG A 115 0.69 15.55 6.73
C ARG A 115 0.22 16.35 5.52
N LYS A 116 1.13 16.64 4.56
CA LYS A 116 0.76 17.33 3.32
C LYS A 116 -0.11 16.43 2.43
N PHE A 117 0.13 15.13 2.39
CA PHE A 117 -0.72 14.18 1.68
C PHE A 117 -2.16 14.22 2.22
N ILE A 118 -2.33 14.15 3.54
CA ILE A 118 -3.63 14.24 4.19
C ILE A 118 -4.33 15.56 3.88
N GLN A 119 -3.60 16.67 3.85
CA GLN A 119 -4.14 17.99 3.48
C GLN A 119 -4.53 18.09 1.99
N THR A 120 -3.80 17.39 1.11
CA THR A 120 -4.05 17.38 -0.34
C THR A 120 -5.21 16.47 -0.71
N ALA A 121 -5.39 15.36 0.02
CA ALA A 121 -6.47 14.40 -0.21
C ALA A 121 -7.84 15.05 -0.02
N LYS A 122 -8.74 14.86 -1.01
CA LYS A 122 -10.14 15.35 -0.97
C LYS A 122 -11.11 14.29 -0.46
N TYR A 123 -10.61 13.32 0.27
CA TYR A 123 -11.34 12.19 0.85
C TYR A 123 -10.82 11.90 2.26
N PRO A 124 -11.63 11.28 3.13
CA PRO A 124 -11.20 10.93 4.48
C PRO A 124 -10.01 9.97 4.47
N MET A 125 -8.93 10.37 5.16
CA MET A 125 -7.79 9.50 5.48
C MET A 125 -7.95 9.02 6.92
N VAL A 126 -8.05 7.70 7.13
CA VAL A 126 -8.32 7.11 8.45
C VAL A 126 -7.23 6.11 8.82
N THR A 127 -6.76 6.16 10.07
CA THR A 127 -5.83 5.17 10.65
C THR A 127 -6.05 5.13 12.15
N SER A 128 -6.41 3.97 12.69
CA SER A 128 -6.85 3.85 14.08
C SER A 128 -5.72 3.59 15.06
N ASN A 129 -4.61 3.02 14.60
CA ASN A 129 -3.53 2.52 15.45
C ASN A 129 -2.19 3.24 15.27
N LEU A 130 -2.13 4.32 14.49
CA LEU A 130 -0.93 5.13 14.34
C LEU A 130 -1.02 6.35 15.26
N VAL A 131 -0.15 6.41 16.25
CA VAL A 131 -0.20 7.39 17.34
C VAL A 131 1.16 8.04 17.60
N GLY A 132 1.13 9.24 18.17
CA GLY A 132 2.31 9.90 18.71
C GLY A 132 2.58 9.55 20.17
N ALA A 133 3.66 10.11 20.73
CA ALA A 133 4.12 9.83 22.09
C ALA A 133 3.07 10.10 23.19
N GLU A 134 2.16 11.06 22.98
CA GLU A 134 1.08 11.40 23.91
C GLU A 134 -0.22 10.62 23.62
N GLY A 135 -0.20 9.65 22.68
CA GLY A 135 -1.36 8.85 22.28
C GLY A 135 -2.33 9.55 21.33
N GLN A 136 -1.99 10.75 20.82
CA GLN A 136 -2.78 11.45 19.80
C GLN A 136 -2.70 10.70 18.46
N LEU A 137 -3.84 10.62 17.77
CA LEU A 137 -3.88 9.97 16.44
C LEU A 137 -3.09 10.77 15.39
N PHE A 138 -2.45 10.05 14.48
CA PHE A 138 -1.78 10.65 13.33
C PHE A 138 -2.79 11.26 12.35
N THR A 139 -3.83 10.54 11.99
CA THR A 139 -4.98 11.06 11.22
C THR A 139 -5.97 11.75 12.14
N SER A 140 -6.81 12.64 11.61
CA SER A 140 -7.81 13.36 12.41
C SER A 140 -8.87 12.43 13.03
N GLN A 141 -9.03 11.23 12.47
CA GLN A 141 -10.05 10.27 12.89
C GLN A 141 -9.59 8.83 12.62
N PRO A 142 -9.98 7.89 13.51
CA PRO A 142 -9.62 6.47 13.36
C PRO A 142 -10.49 5.72 12.35
N TYR A 143 -11.67 6.26 12.07
CA TYR A 143 -12.68 5.68 11.17
C TYR A 143 -13.56 6.77 10.55
N VAL A 144 -14.34 6.38 9.53
CA VAL A 144 -15.44 7.18 9.00
C VAL A 144 -16.70 6.31 8.93
N VAL A 145 -17.88 6.92 9.09
CA VAL A 145 -19.19 6.25 8.90
C VAL A 145 -19.79 6.78 7.59
N LEU A 146 -19.88 5.93 6.61
CA LEU A 146 -20.46 6.23 5.30
C LEU A 146 -21.94 5.77 5.27
N ASN A 147 -22.83 6.63 4.78
CA ASN A 147 -24.24 6.30 4.63
C ASN A 147 -24.52 5.93 3.17
N VAL A 148 -24.80 4.66 2.91
CA VAL A 148 -25.09 4.15 1.58
C VAL A 148 -26.23 3.14 1.63
N ASN A 149 -27.21 3.25 0.75
CA ASN A 149 -28.40 2.39 0.73
C ASN A 149 -29.07 2.20 2.11
N LYS A 150 -29.15 3.28 2.88
CA LYS A 150 -29.63 3.29 4.28
C LYS A 150 -28.83 2.38 5.22
N LEU A 151 -27.63 1.94 4.84
CA LEU A 151 -26.65 1.30 5.71
C LEU A 151 -25.69 2.35 6.25
N ARG A 152 -25.39 2.27 7.55
CA ARG A 152 -24.27 2.98 8.18
C ARG A 152 -23.06 2.06 8.15
N VAL A 153 -22.16 2.29 7.23
CA VAL A 153 -20.95 1.49 7.02
C VAL A 153 -19.78 2.19 7.72
N ALA A 154 -19.32 1.63 8.84
CA ALA A 154 -18.13 2.13 9.52
C ALA A 154 -16.88 1.54 8.88
N VAL A 155 -15.99 2.40 8.40
CA VAL A 155 -14.70 2.03 7.79
C VAL A 155 -13.59 2.41 8.77
N ILE A 156 -12.97 1.42 9.39
CA ILE A 156 -11.85 1.60 10.34
C ILE A 156 -10.54 1.47 9.57
N GLY A 157 -9.69 2.50 9.60
CA GLY A 157 -8.35 2.45 9.02
C GLY A 157 -7.38 1.70 9.92
N ALA A 158 -6.42 0.97 9.32
CA ALA A 158 -5.41 0.23 10.07
C ALA A 158 -4.05 0.19 9.34
N MET A 159 -2.98 0.33 10.10
CA MET A 159 -1.58 0.22 9.69
C MET A 159 -0.95 -1.01 10.33
N THR A 160 -0.08 -1.70 9.62
CA THR A 160 0.68 -2.85 10.16
C THR A 160 1.48 -2.48 11.41
N ASP A 161 1.57 -3.42 12.34
CA ASP A 161 2.40 -3.27 13.56
C ASP A 161 3.90 -3.22 13.23
N THR A 162 4.29 -3.68 12.05
CA THR A 162 5.70 -3.73 11.60
C THR A 162 6.16 -2.45 10.90
N LEU A 163 5.42 -1.34 10.97
CA LEU A 163 5.79 -0.07 10.31
C LEU A 163 7.22 0.37 10.62
N HIS A 164 7.67 0.18 11.86
CA HIS A 164 9.03 0.55 12.29
C HIS A 164 10.14 -0.29 11.64
N ASP A 165 9.84 -1.51 11.16
CA ASP A 165 10.77 -2.37 10.42
C ASP A 165 10.82 -2.02 8.92
N LEU A 166 9.83 -1.25 8.45
CA LEU A 166 9.62 -0.91 7.04
C LEU A 166 10.05 0.52 6.69
N SER A 167 10.36 1.33 7.71
CA SER A 167 10.75 2.73 7.55
C SER A 167 11.99 3.05 8.38
N GLN A 168 12.71 4.10 7.99
CA GLN A 168 13.82 4.60 8.78
C GLN A 168 13.27 5.40 9.99
N PRO A 169 13.83 5.24 11.20
CA PRO A 169 13.30 5.90 12.41
C PRO A 169 13.15 7.43 12.29
N GLN A 170 14.10 8.10 11.62
CA GLN A 170 14.05 9.54 11.41
C GLN A 170 12.89 9.98 10.51
N LEU A 171 12.36 9.10 9.63
CA LEU A 171 11.23 9.38 8.76
C LEU A 171 9.90 9.23 9.50
N LEU A 172 9.86 8.40 10.55
CA LEU A 172 8.71 8.23 11.41
C LEU A 172 8.63 9.30 12.50
N GLY A 173 9.78 9.79 13.01
CA GLY A 173 9.82 10.69 14.16
C GLY A 173 9.31 9.99 15.42
N GLU A 174 8.36 10.62 16.14
CA GLU A 174 7.74 10.05 17.35
C GLU A 174 6.57 9.10 17.06
N TRP A 175 6.16 8.95 15.80
CA TRP A 175 4.97 8.19 15.41
C TRP A 175 5.27 6.69 15.41
N HIS A 176 4.34 5.92 16.02
CA HIS A 176 4.44 4.47 16.13
C HIS A 176 3.07 3.81 16.06
N THR A 177 3.02 2.52 15.81
CA THR A 177 1.80 1.75 15.73
C THR A 177 1.49 1.06 17.06
N LEU A 178 0.21 1.08 17.45
CA LEU A 178 -0.35 0.23 18.50
C LEU A 178 -0.74 -1.12 17.89
N PRO A 179 -0.89 -2.20 18.71
CA PRO A 179 -1.32 -3.52 18.22
C PRO A 179 -2.59 -3.41 17.39
N VAL A 180 -2.48 -3.73 16.10
CA VAL A 180 -3.48 -3.40 15.07
C VAL A 180 -4.81 -4.09 15.31
N VAL A 181 -4.79 -5.40 15.63
CA VAL A 181 -6.01 -6.19 15.84
C VAL A 181 -6.74 -5.72 17.10
N ALA A 182 -6.03 -5.54 18.21
CA ALA A 182 -6.63 -5.11 19.48
C ALA A 182 -7.23 -3.69 19.35
N THR A 183 -6.52 -2.78 18.67
CA THR A 183 -6.96 -1.40 18.49
C THR A 183 -8.18 -1.32 17.57
N ALA A 184 -8.19 -2.02 16.44
CA ALA A 184 -9.33 -2.04 15.53
C ALA A 184 -10.57 -2.65 16.19
N ARG A 185 -10.42 -3.70 16.99
CA ARG A 185 -11.51 -4.32 17.76
C ARG A 185 -12.10 -3.37 18.79
N LYS A 186 -11.26 -2.57 19.46
CA LYS A 186 -11.74 -1.51 20.40
C LYS A 186 -12.68 -0.55 19.68
N TYR A 187 -12.28 0.00 18.53
CA TYR A 187 -13.12 0.91 17.74
C TYR A 187 -14.36 0.22 17.17
N ALA A 188 -14.26 -1.04 16.74
CA ALA A 188 -15.42 -1.80 16.29
C ALA A 188 -16.46 -1.98 17.39
N ALA A 189 -16.03 -2.21 18.64
CA ALA A 189 -16.93 -2.26 19.79
C ALA A 189 -17.61 -0.91 20.08
N GLU A 190 -16.90 0.20 19.98
CA GLU A 190 -17.45 1.56 20.12
C GLU A 190 -18.47 1.91 19.01
N LEU A 191 -18.34 1.29 17.84
CA LEU A 191 -19.19 1.49 16.68
C LEU A 191 -20.41 0.58 16.64
N ARG A 192 -20.54 -0.35 17.58
CA ARG A 192 -21.59 -1.37 17.62
C ARG A 192 -22.99 -0.82 17.42
N ASP A 193 -23.33 0.27 18.09
CA ASP A 193 -24.67 0.88 17.99
C ASP A 193 -24.74 2.05 16.99
N LYS A 194 -23.59 2.41 16.41
CA LYS A 194 -23.45 3.53 15.47
C LYS A 194 -23.36 3.08 14.01
N SER A 195 -23.22 1.77 13.77
CA SER A 195 -23.09 1.21 12.41
C SER A 195 -23.91 -0.05 12.23
N ASP A 196 -24.19 -0.37 10.97
CA ASP A 196 -24.89 -1.57 10.51
C ASP A 196 -23.93 -2.58 9.88
N LEU A 197 -22.72 -2.14 9.55
CA LEU A 197 -21.60 -2.96 9.09
C LEU A 197 -20.29 -2.28 9.49
N VAL A 198 -19.31 -3.08 9.92
CA VAL A 198 -17.93 -2.63 10.13
C VAL A 198 -17.03 -3.23 9.05
N VAL A 199 -16.24 -2.39 8.41
CA VAL A 199 -15.23 -2.75 7.40
C VAL A 199 -13.86 -2.32 7.92
N LEU A 200 -12.90 -3.22 7.96
CA LEU A 200 -11.49 -2.88 8.11
C LEU A 200 -10.94 -2.45 6.76
N LEU A 201 -10.32 -1.28 6.71
CA LEU A 201 -9.52 -0.79 5.60
C LEU A 201 -8.06 -0.81 6.04
N GLY A 202 -7.36 -1.94 5.79
CA GLY A 202 -6.07 -2.23 6.39
C GLY A 202 -4.91 -2.22 5.39
N HIS A 203 -3.80 -1.58 5.78
CA HIS A 203 -2.51 -1.79 5.14
C HIS A 203 -1.66 -2.65 6.07
N ILE A 204 -1.82 -3.97 5.95
CA ILE A 204 -1.41 -4.95 6.96
C ILE A 204 -0.76 -6.19 6.35
N THR A 205 0.04 -6.90 7.15
CA THR A 205 0.70 -8.14 6.75
C THR A 205 -0.27 -9.32 6.63
N GLY A 206 0.14 -10.38 5.91
CA GLY A 206 -0.66 -11.60 5.80
C GLY A 206 -0.88 -12.32 7.13
N GLN A 207 0.03 -12.17 8.09
CA GLN A 207 -0.14 -12.72 9.42
C GLN A 207 -1.26 -11.99 10.17
N GLU A 208 -1.26 -10.67 10.11
CA GLU A 208 -2.30 -9.83 10.72
C GLU A 208 -3.66 -10.07 10.04
N GLU A 209 -3.72 -10.25 8.70
CA GLU A 209 -4.94 -10.66 7.99
C GLU A 209 -5.55 -11.94 8.58
N ILE A 210 -4.72 -12.96 8.80
CA ILE A 210 -5.16 -14.23 9.38
C ILE A 210 -5.59 -14.07 10.83
N GLU A 211 -4.91 -13.22 11.60
CA GLU A 211 -5.30 -12.92 12.98
C GLU A 211 -6.67 -12.25 13.05
N PHE A 212 -6.95 -11.23 12.22
CA PHE A 212 -8.27 -10.63 12.10
C PHE A 212 -9.36 -11.66 11.76
N LEU A 213 -9.11 -12.51 10.77
CA LEU A 213 -10.05 -13.56 10.37
C LEU A 213 -10.32 -14.57 11.48
N ASN A 214 -9.37 -14.78 12.40
CA ASN A 214 -9.54 -15.71 13.51
C ASN A 214 -10.19 -15.08 14.74
N THR A 215 -9.87 -13.81 15.05
CA THR A 215 -10.08 -13.26 16.41
C THR A 215 -10.99 -12.03 16.48
N ALA A 216 -11.37 -11.40 15.35
CA ALA A 216 -12.13 -10.15 15.32
C ALA A 216 -13.57 -10.32 14.75
N PRO A 217 -14.50 -10.97 15.48
CA PRO A 217 -15.87 -11.20 15.01
C PRO A 217 -16.66 -9.90 14.78
N GLU A 218 -16.26 -8.80 15.39
CA GLU A 218 -16.87 -7.49 15.27
C GLU A 218 -16.58 -6.81 13.91
N ILE A 219 -15.62 -7.36 13.13
CA ILE A 219 -15.17 -6.82 11.86
C ILE A 219 -15.38 -7.89 10.76
N PRO A 220 -16.60 -7.97 10.19
CA PRO A 220 -16.96 -9.05 9.26
C PRO A 220 -16.39 -8.87 7.85
N VAL A 221 -15.91 -7.67 7.48
CA VAL A 221 -15.36 -7.39 6.14
C VAL A 221 -13.98 -6.75 6.26
N LEU A 222 -13.00 -7.27 5.51
CA LEU A 222 -11.65 -6.76 5.43
C LEU A 222 -11.30 -6.43 3.98
N VAL A 223 -10.85 -5.21 3.74
CA VAL A 223 -10.25 -4.72 2.49
C VAL A 223 -8.82 -4.37 2.80
N THR A 224 -7.86 -5.08 2.20
CA THR A 224 -6.44 -4.97 2.61
C THR A 224 -5.50 -4.60 1.46
N GLY A 225 -4.33 -4.09 1.81
CA GLY A 225 -3.17 -3.81 0.96
C GLY A 225 -1.89 -4.39 1.54
N HIS A 226 -0.73 -3.82 1.16
CA HIS A 226 0.62 -4.18 1.59
C HIS A 226 1.20 -5.44 0.93
N ILE A 227 0.40 -6.47 0.74
CA ILE A 227 0.84 -7.68 0.05
C ILE A 227 0.51 -7.51 -1.43
N HIS A 228 1.45 -7.15 -2.25
CA HIS A 228 1.26 -6.82 -3.66
C HIS A 228 0.61 -7.92 -4.52
N THR A 229 0.54 -9.14 -4.00
CA THR A 229 -0.11 -10.28 -4.63
C THR A 229 -1.62 -10.25 -4.36
N GLY A 230 -2.43 -10.13 -5.40
CA GLY A 230 -3.89 -10.24 -5.28
C GLY A 230 -4.32 -11.66 -4.92
N LEU A 231 -5.49 -11.78 -4.30
CA LEU A 231 -6.13 -13.08 -4.03
C LEU A 231 -6.77 -13.63 -5.31
N ASN A 232 -6.78 -14.95 -5.51
CA ASN A 232 -7.50 -15.57 -6.63
C ASN A 232 -9.01 -15.60 -6.41
N GLN A 233 -9.42 -15.69 -5.14
CA GLN A 233 -10.81 -15.63 -4.68
C GLN A 233 -10.83 -14.96 -3.29
N ALA A 234 -11.98 -14.41 -2.89
CA ALA A 234 -12.12 -13.85 -1.55
C ALA A 234 -11.78 -14.91 -0.50
N MET A 235 -10.94 -14.55 0.47
CA MET A 235 -10.65 -15.41 1.60
C MET A 235 -11.79 -15.30 2.60
N SER A 236 -12.32 -16.42 3.09
CA SER A 236 -13.36 -16.39 4.11
C SER A 236 -13.07 -17.35 5.25
N ARG A 237 -13.34 -16.90 6.48
CA ARG A 237 -13.17 -17.71 7.70
C ARG A 237 -14.10 -17.20 8.79
N ASN A 238 -14.77 -18.11 9.47
CA ASN A 238 -15.65 -17.78 10.62
C ASN A 238 -16.69 -16.69 10.30
N GLY A 239 -17.29 -16.70 9.09
CA GLY A 239 -18.29 -15.71 8.65
C GLY A 239 -17.72 -14.35 8.25
N ARG A 240 -16.39 -14.17 8.22
CA ARG A 240 -15.70 -12.96 7.77
C ARG A 240 -15.20 -13.13 6.34
N VAL A 241 -15.12 -12.03 5.59
CA VAL A 241 -14.61 -12.00 4.22
C VAL A 241 -13.46 -11.00 4.12
N LEU A 242 -12.39 -11.41 3.44
CA LEU A 242 -11.22 -10.59 3.14
C LEU A 242 -10.99 -10.56 1.64
N VAL A 243 -10.71 -9.35 1.12
CA VAL A 243 -10.43 -9.10 -0.30
C VAL A 243 -9.20 -8.20 -0.46
N ARG A 244 -8.40 -8.50 -1.51
CA ARG A 244 -7.20 -7.74 -1.91
C ARG A 244 -6.92 -7.98 -3.39
N VAL A 245 -6.64 -6.90 -4.14
CA VAL A 245 -6.25 -6.97 -5.56
C VAL A 245 -4.73 -6.88 -5.75
N LYS A 246 -4.25 -7.14 -6.96
CA LYS A 246 -2.86 -6.92 -7.32
C LYS A 246 -2.51 -5.44 -7.25
N ALA A 247 -1.26 -5.18 -6.83
CA ALA A 247 -0.67 -3.85 -6.79
C ALA A 247 -0.58 -3.17 -8.17
N TYR A 248 -0.13 -1.92 -8.15
CA TYR A 248 0.21 -1.09 -9.32
C TYR A 248 -0.99 -0.71 -10.21
N GLY A 249 -2.21 -0.80 -9.67
CA GLY A 249 -3.42 -0.50 -10.43
C GLY A 249 -3.75 -1.52 -11.52
N ALA A 250 -3.13 -2.71 -11.48
CA ALA A 250 -3.40 -3.77 -12.45
C ALA A 250 -4.84 -4.29 -12.39
N GLU A 251 -5.48 -4.19 -11.24
CA GLU A 251 -6.84 -4.70 -11.00
C GLU A 251 -7.63 -3.75 -10.10
N LEU A 252 -8.94 -3.63 -10.36
CA LEU A 252 -9.93 -3.03 -9.46
C LEU A 252 -10.74 -4.16 -8.83
N GLY A 253 -10.90 -4.14 -7.51
CA GLY A 253 -11.74 -5.10 -6.80
C GLY A 253 -13.21 -4.64 -6.75
N ARG A 254 -14.13 -5.59 -6.89
CA ARG A 254 -15.57 -5.38 -6.69
C ARG A 254 -16.12 -6.47 -5.78
N LEU A 255 -16.48 -6.10 -4.56
CA LEU A 255 -17.12 -6.95 -3.56
C LEU A 255 -18.60 -6.53 -3.43
N GLU A 256 -19.49 -7.43 -3.78
CA GLU A 256 -20.94 -7.24 -3.63
C GLU A 256 -21.40 -8.01 -2.39
N LEU A 257 -22.07 -7.33 -1.48
CA LEU A 257 -22.50 -7.86 -0.19
C LEU A 257 -24.04 -7.82 -0.08
N ARG A 258 -24.59 -8.84 0.58
CA ARG A 258 -25.95 -8.82 1.13
C ARG A 258 -25.82 -8.76 2.65
N VAL A 259 -26.12 -7.61 3.24
CA VAL A 259 -25.88 -7.31 4.66
C VAL A 259 -27.18 -7.48 5.45
N ASP A 260 -27.14 -8.30 6.49
CA ASP A 260 -28.18 -8.41 7.50
C ASP A 260 -27.98 -7.33 8.55
N THR A 261 -28.93 -6.38 8.64
CA THR A 261 -28.81 -5.20 9.52
C THR A 261 -28.94 -5.54 11.01
N GLU A 262 -29.57 -6.66 11.37
CA GLU A 262 -29.68 -7.13 12.76
C GLU A 262 -28.39 -7.84 13.19
N LYS A 263 -27.85 -8.74 12.35
CA LYS A 263 -26.59 -9.45 12.61
C LYS A 263 -25.36 -8.56 12.38
N LYS A 264 -25.52 -7.45 11.66
CA LYS A 264 -24.46 -6.50 11.28
C LYS A 264 -23.31 -7.18 10.52
N ALA A 265 -23.67 -8.11 9.65
CA ALA A 265 -22.75 -8.97 8.93
C ALA A 265 -23.29 -9.34 7.55
N PRO A 266 -22.43 -9.65 6.57
CA PRO A 266 -22.86 -10.18 5.29
C PRO A 266 -23.43 -11.60 5.44
N VAL A 267 -24.59 -11.86 4.84
CA VAL A 267 -25.17 -13.19 4.73
C VAL A 267 -24.74 -13.89 3.44
N SER A 268 -24.32 -13.13 2.45
CA SER A 268 -23.71 -13.64 1.22
C SER A 268 -22.87 -12.56 0.56
N TRP A 269 -21.92 -12.98 -0.26
CA TRP A 269 -21.09 -12.08 -1.06
C TRP A 269 -20.67 -12.72 -2.38
N THR A 270 -20.34 -11.85 -3.35
CA THR A 270 -19.57 -12.18 -4.54
C THR A 270 -18.41 -11.22 -4.66
N TRP A 271 -17.28 -11.71 -5.15
CA TRP A 271 -16.11 -10.86 -5.37
C TRP A 271 -15.47 -11.17 -6.70
N LYS A 272 -15.06 -10.14 -7.40
CA LYS A 272 -14.35 -10.24 -8.67
C LYS A 272 -13.24 -9.21 -8.76
N ARG A 273 -12.17 -9.58 -9.46
CA ARG A 273 -11.10 -8.69 -9.88
C ARG A 273 -11.41 -8.23 -11.31
N ILE A 274 -11.32 -6.95 -11.54
CA ILE A 274 -11.55 -6.32 -12.84
C ILE A 274 -10.18 -5.91 -13.37
N PRO A 275 -9.62 -6.60 -14.39
CA PRO A 275 -8.35 -6.22 -14.98
C PRO A 275 -8.42 -4.82 -15.60
N VAL A 276 -7.41 -4.00 -15.35
CA VAL A 276 -7.25 -2.69 -15.97
C VAL A 276 -6.20 -2.81 -17.09
N ASP A 277 -6.68 -3.17 -18.26
CA ASP A 277 -5.89 -3.38 -19.48
C ASP A 277 -6.01 -2.12 -20.36
N SER A 278 -4.91 -1.37 -20.48
CA SER A 278 -4.87 -0.10 -21.22
C SER A 278 -5.11 -0.26 -22.72
N THR A 279 -5.07 -1.49 -23.26
CA THR A 279 -5.41 -1.78 -24.66
C THR A 279 -6.90 -1.96 -24.90
N LYS A 280 -7.70 -2.09 -23.81
CA LYS A 280 -9.15 -2.40 -23.87
C LYS A 280 -10.02 -1.33 -23.22
N ILE A 281 -9.43 -0.35 -22.58
CA ILE A 281 -10.14 0.70 -21.85
C ILE A 281 -9.74 2.05 -22.45
N GLU A 282 -10.71 2.86 -22.84
CA GLU A 282 -10.45 4.26 -23.18
C GLU A 282 -10.10 5.05 -21.90
N PRO A 283 -9.02 5.83 -21.87
CA PRO A 283 -8.60 6.55 -20.67
C PRO A 283 -9.57 7.67 -20.32
N ALA A 284 -9.73 7.96 -19.05
CA ALA A 284 -10.48 9.12 -18.58
C ALA A 284 -9.72 10.41 -18.97
N ALA A 285 -10.30 11.22 -19.84
CA ALA A 285 -9.61 12.33 -20.50
C ALA A 285 -9.09 13.42 -19.55
N ASP A 286 -9.81 13.71 -18.47
CA ASP A 286 -9.38 14.66 -17.44
C ASP A 286 -8.16 14.14 -16.66
N VAL A 287 -8.17 12.86 -16.27
CA VAL A 287 -7.04 12.23 -15.59
C VAL A 287 -5.85 12.07 -16.54
N ALA A 288 -6.08 11.73 -17.80
CA ALA A 288 -5.02 11.62 -18.81
C ALA A 288 -4.26 12.94 -19.01
N ARG A 289 -4.97 14.09 -18.97
CA ARG A 289 -4.31 15.40 -19.06
C ARG A 289 -3.39 15.68 -17.88
N GLU A 290 -3.83 15.37 -16.65
CA GLU A 290 -3.00 15.56 -15.46
C GLU A 290 -1.81 14.60 -15.43
N VAL A 291 -2.03 13.32 -15.78
CA VAL A 291 -0.95 12.36 -15.93
C VAL A 291 0.08 12.84 -16.94
N LYS A 292 -0.37 13.29 -18.14
CA LYS A 292 0.54 13.80 -19.17
C LYS A 292 1.34 15.02 -18.67
N ARG A 293 0.71 15.96 -17.99
CA ARG A 293 1.39 17.14 -17.43
C ARG A 293 2.56 16.72 -16.53
N TRP A 294 2.34 15.79 -15.60
CA TRP A 294 3.38 15.33 -14.68
C TRP A 294 4.44 14.45 -15.37
N GLU A 295 4.02 13.60 -16.32
CA GLU A 295 4.97 12.77 -17.08
C GLU A 295 5.89 13.62 -17.98
N ASP A 296 5.40 14.74 -18.57
CA ASP A 296 6.24 15.67 -19.34
C ASP A 296 7.32 16.31 -18.43
N GLU A 297 6.98 16.71 -17.21
CA GLU A 297 7.91 17.24 -16.20
C GLU A 297 8.96 16.19 -15.77
N VAL A 298 8.55 14.94 -15.62
CA VAL A 298 9.44 13.82 -15.29
C VAL A 298 10.37 13.51 -16.45
N ALA A 299 9.84 13.44 -17.68
CA ALA A 299 10.60 13.08 -18.87
C ALA A 299 11.78 14.02 -19.12
N ALA A 300 11.61 15.31 -18.86
CA ALA A 300 12.66 16.32 -18.98
C ALA A 300 13.88 16.00 -18.07
N ARG A 301 13.67 15.28 -16.96
CA ARG A 301 14.70 14.97 -15.97
C ARG A 301 15.34 13.60 -16.11
N VAL A 302 14.58 12.58 -16.57
CA VAL A 302 15.03 11.18 -16.49
C VAL A 302 14.91 10.39 -17.80
N ASP A 303 14.46 10.97 -18.91
CA ASP A 303 14.29 10.23 -20.19
C ASP A 303 15.51 10.27 -21.09
N GLN A 304 16.68 10.68 -20.57
CA GLN A 304 17.93 10.60 -21.31
C GLN A 304 18.36 9.15 -21.51
N PRO A 305 18.91 8.78 -22.72
CA PRO A 305 19.49 7.47 -22.96
C PRO A 305 20.61 7.14 -21.96
N LEU A 306 20.67 5.90 -21.50
CA LEU A 306 21.63 5.48 -20.48
C LEU A 306 22.55 4.37 -20.96
N ALA A 307 21.99 3.20 -21.32
CA ALA A 307 22.71 2.00 -21.72
C ALA A 307 21.83 1.15 -22.62
N VAL A 308 22.36 0.04 -23.16
CA VAL A 308 21.57 -0.96 -23.90
C VAL A 308 21.59 -2.27 -23.13
N SER A 309 20.44 -2.87 -22.88
CA SER A 309 20.33 -4.20 -22.31
C SER A 309 20.08 -5.23 -23.42
N LYS A 310 20.91 -6.29 -23.49
CA LYS A 310 20.74 -7.32 -24.51
C LYS A 310 19.56 -8.26 -24.26
N ARG A 311 19.10 -8.33 -23.01
CA ARG A 311 17.96 -9.16 -22.60
C ARG A 311 17.20 -8.49 -21.45
N GLN A 312 16.06 -9.03 -21.11
CA GLN A 312 15.36 -8.69 -19.89
C GLN A 312 16.04 -9.35 -18.67
N PHE A 313 16.08 -8.64 -17.53
CA PHE A 313 16.55 -9.17 -16.25
C PHE A 313 15.40 -9.17 -15.24
N THR A 314 15.20 -10.29 -14.57
CA THR A 314 14.26 -10.44 -13.45
C THR A 314 14.72 -9.62 -12.24
N LYS A 315 13.82 -9.33 -11.29
CA LYS A 315 14.19 -8.63 -10.05
C LYS A 315 15.35 -9.28 -9.29
N ALA A 316 15.41 -10.63 -9.27
CA ALA A 316 16.51 -11.36 -8.64
C ALA A 316 17.85 -11.16 -9.35
N GLU A 317 17.83 -11.02 -10.68
CA GLU A 317 19.03 -10.71 -11.47
C GLU A 317 19.41 -9.24 -11.32
N VAL A 318 18.43 -8.31 -11.29
CA VAL A 318 18.67 -6.89 -11.02
C VAL A 318 19.30 -6.68 -9.65
N LYS A 319 18.84 -7.43 -8.61
CA LYS A 319 19.51 -7.44 -7.30
C LYS A 319 21.02 -7.73 -7.43
N ARG A 320 21.39 -8.75 -8.21
CA ARG A 320 22.82 -9.09 -8.44
C ARG A 320 23.58 -8.00 -9.19
N LEU A 321 22.93 -7.33 -10.17
CA LEU A 321 23.53 -6.18 -10.87
C LEU A 321 23.77 -5.02 -9.90
N ILE A 322 22.85 -4.73 -8.99
CA ILE A 322 23.00 -3.70 -7.96
C ILE A 322 24.16 -4.05 -7.02
N GLU A 323 24.21 -5.30 -6.55
CA GLU A 323 25.32 -5.77 -5.68
C GLU A 323 26.67 -5.70 -6.41
N GLN A 324 26.70 -6.00 -7.71
CA GLN A 324 27.91 -5.83 -8.51
C GLN A 324 28.28 -4.36 -8.65
N ALA A 325 27.32 -3.47 -8.95
CA ALA A 325 27.58 -2.04 -9.06
C ALA A 325 28.11 -1.47 -7.75
N MET A 326 27.54 -1.86 -6.60
CA MET A 326 28.04 -1.44 -5.30
C MET A 326 29.49 -1.90 -5.10
N ARG A 327 29.86 -3.14 -5.42
CA ARG A 327 31.26 -3.61 -5.32
C ARG A 327 32.20 -2.85 -6.26
N ASP A 328 31.80 -2.71 -7.53
CA ASP A 328 32.64 -2.04 -8.56
C ASP A 328 32.92 -0.58 -8.20
N GLU A 329 31.93 0.14 -7.62
CA GLU A 329 32.07 1.57 -7.33
C GLU A 329 32.65 1.86 -5.94
N THR A 330 32.53 0.93 -4.98
CA THR A 330 33.06 1.12 -3.61
C THR A 330 34.38 0.39 -3.37
N GLY A 331 34.73 -0.58 -4.21
CA GLY A 331 35.85 -1.47 -3.97
C GLY A 331 35.62 -2.51 -2.87
N ALA A 332 34.35 -2.68 -2.41
CA ALA A 332 34.04 -3.61 -1.33
C ALA A 332 34.16 -5.08 -1.78
N ASP A 333 34.64 -5.94 -0.86
CA ASP A 333 34.76 -7.39 -1.10
C ASP A 333 33.38 -8.05 -1.30
N PHE A 334 32.37 -7.54 -0.56
CA PHE A 334 30.99 -8.03 -0.57
C PHE A 334 30.02 -6.89 -0.72
N ALA A 335 28.85 -7.20 -1.30
CA ALA A 335 27.70 -6.32 -1.26
C ALA A 335 26.43 -7.13 -1.04
N PHE A 336 25.43 -6.51 -0.43
CA PHE A 336 24.11 -7.09 -0.24
C PHE A 336 23.02 -6.05 -0.51
N MET A 337 22.00 -6.49 -1.26
CA MET A 337 20.77 -5.74 -1.50
C MET A 337 19.58 -6.61 -1.10
N ASN A 338 18.62 -6.09 -0.35
CA ASN A 338 17.37 -6.78 -0.07
C ASN A 338 16.47 -6.79 -1.32
N LEU A 339 15.75 -7.89 -1.57
CA LEU A 339 14.93 -8.04 -2.77
C LEU A 339 13.76 -7.06 -2.80
N GLY A 340 13.15 -6.75 -1.65
CA GLY A 340 12.07 -5.76 -1.50
C GLY A 340 12.47 -4.36 -1.95
N GLY A 341 13.77 -4.01 -1.85
CA GLY A 341 14.32 -2.76 -2.34
C GLY A 341 14.47 -2.68 -3.87
N VAL A 342 14.33 -3.79 -4.61
CA VAL A 342 14.36 -3.83 -6.08
C VAL A 342 12.92 -3.72 -6.60
N ARG A 343 12.52 -2.56 -7.09
CA ARG A 343 11.10 -2.28 -7.38
C ARG A 343 10.67 -2.66 -8.78
N ASP A 344 11.60 -2.72 -9.73
CA ASP A 344 11.30 -3.06 -11.13
C ASP A 344 12.37 -3.96 -11.75
N ILE A 345 12.18 -4.34 -12.99
CA ILE A 345 13.07 -5.15 -13.83
C ILE A 345 13.97 -4.26 -14.70
N VAL A 346 15.02 -4.83 -15.31
CA VAL A 346 15.72 -4.20 -16.42
C VAL A 346 15.12 -4.75 -17.72
N PRO A 347 14.43 -3.94 -18.54
CA PRO A 347 13.86 -4.40 -19.82
C PRO A 347 14.96 -4.64 -20.87
N GLN A 348 14.64 -5.40 -21.90
CA GLN A 348 15.50 -5.53 -23.08
C GLN A 348 15.43 -4.27 -23.94
N GLY A 349 16.55 -3.85 -24.51
CA GLY A 349 16.63 -2.73 -25.45
C GLY A 349 17.31 -1.50 -24.89
N GLN A 350 16.96 -0.33 -25.43
CA GLN A 350 17.50 0.96 -25.00
C GLN A 350 16.98 1.33 -23.62
N LEU A 351 17.88 1.45 -22.65
CA LEU A 351 17.57 1.93 -21.30
C LEU A 351 17.68 3.45 -21.22
N LYS A 352 16.83 4.04 -20.40
CA LYS A 352 16.86 5.44 -20.00
C LYS A 352 17.22 5.55 -18.52
N VAL A 353 17.60 6.72 -18.07
CA VAL A 353 17.80 7.01 -16.63
C VAL A 353 16.52 6.65 -15.83
N ARG A 354 15.33 6.89 -16.38
CA ARG A 354 14.02 6.50 -15.81
C ARG A 354 14.01 5.04 -15.33
N ASN A 355 14.57 4.10 -16.08
CA ASN A 355 14.56 2.68 -15.69
C ASN A 355 15.30 2.45 -14.37
N ILE A 356 16.38 3.20 -14.10
CA ILE A 356 17.07 3.12 -12.81
C ILE A 356 16.23 3.72 -11.68
N TRP A 357 15.50 4.81 -11.96
CA TRP A 357 14.57 5.41 -10.99
C TRP A 357 13.38 4.51 -10.67
N ASP A 358 12.87 3.76 -11.66
CA ASP A 358 11.81 2.76 -11.44
C ASP A 358 12.32 1.55 -10.63
N ILE A 359 13.57 1.14 -10.85
CA ILE A 359 14.23 0.04 -10.13
C ILE A 359 14.55 0.43 -8.69
N MET A 360 15.08 1.66 -8.49
CA MET A 360 15.55 2.19 -7.19
C MET A 360 14.92 3.57 -6.93
N PRO A 361 13.63 3.62 -6.58
CA PRO A 361 12.94 4.88 -6.34
C PRO A 361 13.20 5.48 -4.95
N PHE A 362 13.96 4.80 -4.11
CA PHE A 362 14.32 5.25 -2.76
C PHE A 362 15.54 6.18 -2.77
N ASP A 363 15.59 7.12 -1.83
CA ASP A 363 16.78 7.95 -1.58
C ASP A 363 17.79 7.27 -0.63
N ASN A 364 17.91 5.96 -0.77
CA ASN A 364 18.88 5.18 -0.01
C ASN A 364 20.32 5.54 -0.42
N THR A 365 21.19 5.67 0.57
CA THR A 365 22.63 5.82 0.36
C THR A 365 23.34 4.47 0.46
N VAL A 366 24.48 4.33 -0.19
CA VAL A 366 25.39 3.19 0.01
C VAL A 366 26.26 3.46 1.23
N VAL A 367 26.34 2.48 2.11
CA VAL A 367 27.21 2.51 3.30
C VAL A 367 28.10 1.28 3.34
N VAL A 368 29.34 1.44 3.85
CA VAL A 368 30.36 0.39 3.88
C VAL A 368 30.86 0.20 5.30
N GLY A 369 30.97 -1.06 5.71
CA GLY A 369 31.59 -1.48 6.96
C GLY A 369 32.70 -2.51 6.74
N THR A 370 33.63 -2.64 7.70
CA THR A 370 34.71 -3.63 7.71
C THR A 370 34.46 -4.63 8.84
N PHE A 371 34.54 -5.93 8.52
CA PHE A 371 34.18 -7.02 9.43
C PHE A 371 35.17 -8.18 9.29
N LYS A 372 35.46 -8.90 10.36
CA LYS A 372 36.14 -10.20 10.25
C LYS A 372 35.27 -11.22 9.54
N GLY A 373 35.86 -12.17 8.83
CA GLY A 373 35.09 -13.15 8.07
C GLY A 373 34.04 -13.90 8.92
N ARG A 374 34.33 -14.16 10.21
CA ARG A 374 33.38 -14.78 11.16
C ARG A 374 32.18 -13.86 11.56
N GLU A 375 32.27 -12.56 11.31
CA GLU A 375 31.22 -11.58 11.61
C GLU A 375 30.30 -11.32 10.40
N LEU A 376 30.74 -11.75 9.21
CA LEU A 376 29.95 -11.58 7.99
C LEU A 376 28.66 -12.42 8.06
N PRO A 377 27.49 -11.83 7.73
CA PRO A 377 26.24 -12.54 7.72
C PRO A 377 26.25 -13.73 6.73
N PRO A 378 25.72 -14.89 7.10
CA PRO A 378 25.68 -16.07 6.20
C PRO A 378 24.99 -15.77 4.85
N VAL A 379 23.96 -14.90 4.83
CA VAL A 379 23.25 -14.50 3.61
C VAL A 379 24.13 -13.70 2.64
N VAL A 380 25.18 -13.05 3.16
CA VAL A 380 26.19 -12.30 2.39
C VAL A 380 27.28 -13.24 1.87
N VAL A 381 27.75 -14.13 2.72
CA VAL A 381 28.83 -15.08 2.38
C VAL A 381 28.34 -16.10 1.38
N GLY A 382 27.15 -16.68 1.55
CA GLY A 382 26.66 -17.79 0.73
C GLY A 382 27.61 -18.97 0.75
N ASP A 383 27.90 -19.53 -0.41
CA ASP A 383 28.80 -20.69 -0.57
C ASP A 383 30.30 -20.29 -0.70
N ARG A 384 30.64 -18.99 -0.54
CA ARG A 384 32.02 -18.53 -0.64
C ARG A 384 32.82 -18.92 0.61
N GLN A 385 34.05 -19.37 0.40
CA GLN A 385 34.99 -19.59 1.49
C GLN A 385 35.57 -18.25 1.93
N VAL A 386 35.47 -17.96 3.23
CA VAL A 386 36.05 -16.78 3.86
C VAL A 386 36.97 -17.21 5.00
N ASP A 387 38.12 -16.55 5.11
CA ASP A 387 38.99 -16.72 6.28
C ASP A 387 38.32 -16.02 7.48
N PRO A 388 38.04 -16.74 8.60
CA PRO A 388 37.32 -16.17 9.73
C PRO A 388 38.03 -14.99 10.43
N ASP A 389 39.34 -14.92 10.31
CA ASP A 389 40.16 -13.89 10.99
C ASP A 389 40.56 -12.72 10.08
N ARG A 390 40.46 -12.89 8.77
CA ARG A 390 40.70 -11.82 7.80
C ARG A 390 39.59 -10.79 7.82
N GLU A 391 39.94 -9.53 7.61
CA GLU A 391 38.99 -8.43 7.42
C GLU A 391 38.50 -8.35 5.98
N TYR A 392 37.22 -8.09 5.85
CA TYR A 392 36.51 -7.90 4.59
C TYR A 392 35.61 -6.67 4.69
N THR A 393 35.42 -6.01 3.57
CA THR A 393 34.50 -4.89 3.43
C THR A 393 33.15 -5.34 2.88
N LEU A 394 32.05 -4.81 3.44
CA LEU A 394 30.69 -5.08 3.01
C LEU A 394 29.97 -3.76 2.71
N ALA A 395 29.45 -3.62 1.49
CA ALA A 395 28.58 -2.52 1.06
C ALA A 395 27.10 -2.93 1.12
N VAL A 396 26.25 -2.07 1.69
CA VAL A 396 24.79 -2.23 1.77
C VAL A 396 24.10 -0.87 1.59
N SER A 397 22.77 -0.87 1.44
CA SER A 397 22.01 0.38 1.60
C SER A 397 21.93 0.78 3.08
N ASN A 398 21.81 2.09 3.36
CA ASN A 398 21.57 2.57 4.73
C ASN A 398 20.29 1.96 5.34
N PHE A 399 19.24 1.74 4.54
CA PHE A 399 18.04 1.01 4.97
C PHE A 399 18.39 -0.40 5.50
N THR A 400 19.19 -1.17 4.74
CA THR A 400 19.66 -2.50 5.19
C THR A 400 20.50 -2.42 6.45
N ALA A 401 21.37 -1.39 6.57
CA ALA A 401 22.22 -1.18 7.73
C ALA A 401 21.40 -0.84 8.99
N GLU A 402 20.31 -0.12 8.88
CA GLU A 402 19.40 0.26 9.98
C GLU A 402 18.47 -0.90 10.37
N ASN A 403 18.01 -1.71 9.41
CA ASN A 403 17.05 -2.80 9.60
C ASN A 403 17.70 -4.19 9.46
N GLN A 404 18.93 -4.38 9.93
CA GLN A 404 19.76 -5.59 9.75
C GLN A 404 19.06 -6.90 10.15
N GLY A 405 18.28 -6.86 11.24
CA GLY A 405 17.71 -8.06 11.86
C GLY A 405 16.53 -8.68 11.13
N THR A 406 15.92 -7.98 10.17
CA THR A 406 14.74 -8.48 9.47
C THR A 406 15.05 -9.66 8.56
N ALA A 407 14.03 -10.49 8.29
CA ALA A 407 14.16 -11.70 7.47
C ALA A 407 14.60 -11.41 6.01
N GLU A 408 14.31 -10.21 5.51
CA GLU A 408 14.66 -9.77 4.16
C GLU A 408 16.06 -9.15 4.05
N ASN A 409 16.67 -8.78 5.20
CA ASN A 409 17.97 -8.13 5.26
C ASN A 409 19.08 -9.10 5.71
N LEU A 410 20.00 -8.64 6.55
CA LEU A 410 21.21 -9.39 6.91
C LEU A 410 20.95 -10.52 7.91
N ARG A 411 19.79 -10.54 8.56
CA ARG A 411 19.40 -11.50 9.63
C ARG A 411 20.38 -11.52 10.81
N THR A 412 20.97 -10.39 11.09
CA THR A 412 21.90 -10.16 12.20
C THR A 412 21.70 -8.74 12.74
N THR A 413 22.38 -8.40 13.83
CA THR A 413 22.30 -7.05 14.42
C THR A 413 23.69 -6.61 14.87
N GLY A 414 23.85 -5.31 15.09
CA GLY A 414 25.04 -4.74 15.69
C GLY A 414 26.20 -4.45 14.74
N LEU A 415 26.09 -4.74 13.46
CA LEU A 415 27.08 -4.37 12.46
C LEU A 415 27.14 -2.84 12.30
N LYS A 416 28.33 -2.27 12.14
CA LYS A 416 28.54 -0.83 11.97
C LYS A 416 29.01 -0.50 10.55
N PHE A 417 28.37 0.47 9.93
CA PHE A 417 28.66 0.92 8.57
C PHE A 417 29.03 2.42 8.60
N PRO A 418 30.28 2.77 8.98
CA PRO A 418 30.65 4.16 9.24
C PRO A 418 30.88 5.00 7.97
N HIS A 419 31.00 4.38 6.79
CA HIS A 419 31.41 5.08 5.57
C HIS A 419 30.23 5.20 4.60
N GLY A 420 29.69 6.41 4.45
CA GLY A 420 28.70 6.73 3.42
C GLY A 420 29.40 7.09 2.09
N VAL A 421 28.80 6.61 0.97
CA VAL A 421 29.38 6.81 -0.39
C VAL A 421 28.52 7.76 -1.22
N GLY A 422 27.22 7.84 -0.98
CA GLY A 422 26.29 8.65 -1.77
C GLY A 422 25.01 7.89 -2.11
N LEU A 423 24.14 8.49 -2.91
CA LEU A 423 22.87 7.88 -3.30
C LEU A 423 23.10 6.64 -4.15
N LEU A 424 22.50 5.53 -3.77
CA LEU A 424 22.58 4.26 -4.51
C LEU A 424 22.04 4.41 -5.94
N ARG A 425 20.97 5.17 -6.14
CA ARG A 425 20.41 5.45 -7.45
C ARG A 425 21.39 6.15 -8.39
N ASP A 426 22.10 7.16 -7.89
CA ASP A 426 23.09 7.90 -8.69
C ASP A 426 24.30 7.02 -9.03
N LEU A 427 24.76 6.23 -8.07
CA LEU A 427 25.80 5.21 -8.28
C LEU A 427 25.41 4.23 -9.39
N LEU A 428 24.15 3.76 -9.39
CA LEU A 428 23.64 2.87 -10.44
C LEU A 428 23.59 3.56 -11.82
N VAL A 429 23.11 4.80 -11.90
CA VAL A 429 23.10 5.57 -13.15
C VAL A 429 24.51 5.68 -13.72
N ASP A 430 25.50 6.00 -12.88
CA ASP A 430 26.88 6.14 -13.32
C ASP A 430 27.50 4.79 -13.73
N TRP A 431 27.21 3.74 -13.00
CA TRP A 431 27.68 2.38 -13.32
C TRP A 431 27.12 1.90 -14.66
N PHE A 432 25.80 2.03 -14.92
CA PHE A 432 25.18 1.68 -16.19
C PHE A 432 25.73 2.52 -17.34
N ARG A 433 25.98 3.82 -17.12
CA ARG A 433 26.57 4.72 -18.13
C ARG A 433 28.00 4.28 -18.51
N LYS A 434 28.82 3.87 -17.53
CA LYS A 434 30.16 3.33 -17.76
C LYS A 434 30.13 2.01 -18.51
N LYS A 435 29.21 1.09 -18.18
CA LYS A 435 29.08 -0.22 -18.82
C LYS A 435 28.58 -0.13 -20.27
N LYS A 436 27.71 0.83 -20.61
CA LYS A 436 27.10 1.05 -21.93
C LYS A 436 26.23 -0.11 -22.44
N VAL A 437 26.63 -1.36 -22.19
CA VAL A 437 25.93 -2.58 -22.58
C VAL A 437 25.84 -3.50 -21.36
N ILE A 438 24.64 -4.04 -21.12
CA ILE A 438 24.34 -5.02 -20.08
C ILE A 438 23.99 -6.35 -20.75
N GLU A 439 24.70 -7.42 -20.37
CA GLU A 439 24.61 -8.74 -21.00
C GLU A 439 23.85 -9.76 -20.14
#